data_48c7020e26678a61e19f7614f6adb8ea
#
_entry.id   48c7020e26678a61e19f7614f6adb8ea
#
_cell.length_a   1.000
_cell.length_b   1.000
_cell.length_c   1.000
_cell.angle_alpha   90.00
_cell.angle_beta   90.00
_cell.angle_gamma   90.00
#
_symmetry.space_group_name_H-M   'P 1'
#
loop_
_entity.id
_entity.type
_entity.pdbx_description
1 polymer ?
#
loop_
_entity_poly.entity_id
_entity_poly.type
_entity_poly.pdbx_seq_one_letter_code
_entity_poly.pdbx_strand_id
1 'polypeptide(L)'
;MPTVHAEPVSDAPSRNNTERTAAPLSDVRVVEVGRFAAGPACATVLADWGADVVKIEPPGGDPARGRGVLDHSDPNGSGNGNAPPVNPRFEVHNRSRRSVVLDLRVPAGRAAAGRLIAAADVLVTNLSPPALEALELDPATLRACYPRLIVAQVSGYDPGTPQAGERSYDHGAYWSYSGAASLFTGRDGQPPQPAGGFGDRAAGSMLAGAVAAALLGRERTGAGSHVTTSLVSTGMWLMASDVGDVLTTGQAQRSSDRRQAPVPTVNCFRTSDARWLWLQVMDPDRDWPRLVAALDAPWLDEDPRFRGGDYARLRANREALTELLDELFRVRPLAEWAVRLAEHQVTWAPVRTLEEAVTDEAARSSPAVVRFGDEFGRQHVTVNSPVRFDGATPRPATRAPEAGENTLEVLASAGLSDRDIAELREAGALGSAAAAVITPPSAAPAAAPAARITA
;
A
#
# COMPACT_ATOMS: atom_id res chain seq x y z
N MET A 1 50.90 -17.05 -15.42
CA MET A 1 49.61 -16.79 -14.77
C MET A 1 48.97 -18.13 -14.45
N PRO A 2 48.74 -18.54 -13.20
CA PRO A 2 48.18 -19.82 -12.88
C PRO A 2 46.66 -19.78 -13.08
N THR A 3 46.15 -20.75 -13.80
CA THR A 3 44.75 -21.07 -14.02
C THR A 3 44.14 -21.57 -12.71
N VAL A 4 43.15 -20.81 -12.17
CA VAL A 4 42.36 -21.25 -11.03
C VAL A 4 41.34 -22.26 -11.55
N HIS A 5 41.52 -23.53 -11.23
CA HIS A 5 40.49 -24.56 -11.37
C HIS A 5 39.45 -24.34 -10.26
N ALA A 6 38.23 -23.93 -10.63
CA ALA A 6 37.08 -23.96 -9.71
C ALA A 6 36.64 -25.40 -9.56
N GLU A 7 36.71 -25.94 -8.35
CA GLU A 7 36.08 -27.21 -8.01
C GLU A 7 34.55 -27.06 -8.12
N PRO A 8 33.82 -28.10 -8.57
CA PRO A 8 32.37 -28.05 -8.61
C PRO A 8 31.81 -28.00 -7.18
N VAL A 9 31.01 -26.98 -6.88
CA VAL A 9 30.23 -26.90 -5.65
C VAL A 9 29.33 -28.11 -5.59
N SER A 10 29.49 -28.92 -4.54
CA SER A 10 28.69 -30.12 -4.27
C SER A 10 27.22 -29.75 -4.27
N ASP A 11 26.41 -30.50 -5.01
CA ASP A 11 24.95 -30.41 -5.01
C ASP A 11 24.42 -30.45 -3.58
N ALA A 12 23.95 -29.28 -3.11
CA ALA A 12 23.12 -29.25 -1.94
C ALA A 12 21.83 -30.03 -2.25
N PRO A 13 21.38 -30.94 -1.37
CA PRO A 13 20.18 -31.73 -1.63
C PRO A 13 19.01 -30.80 -1.91
N SER A 14 18.37 -30.97 -3.06
CA SER A 14 17.11 -30.31 -3.41
C SER A 14 16.10 -30.55 -2.29
N ARG A 15 15.82 -29.56 -1.50
CA ARG A 15 14.71 -29.60 -0.53
C ARG A 15 13.40 -29.52 -1.33
N ASN A 16 13.02 -30.63 -1.93
CA ASN A 16 11.65 -30.92 -2.27
C ASN A 16 10.89 -31.22 -0.98
N ASN A 17 10.63 -30.22 -0.18
CA ASN A 17 9.69 -30.33 0.91
C ASN A 17 8.51 -29.41 0.59
N THR A 18 7.42 -30.02 0.08
CA THR A 18 6.15 -29.37 -0.29
C THR A 18 5.28 -29.04 0.91
N GLU A 19 5.80 -29.12 2.14
CA GLU A 19 5.09 -28.62 3.32
C GLU A 19 5.15 -27.08 3.33
N ARG A 20 4.00 -26.46 3.07
CA ARG A 20 3.85 -25.01 3.20
C ARG A 20 4.00 -24.64 4.67
N THR A 21 4.87 -23.67 4.97
CA THR A 21 5.01 -23.12 6.30
C THR A 21 3.87 -22.13 6.59
N ALA A 22 3.65 -21.84 7.87
CA ALA A 22 2.78 -20.74 8.27
C ALA A 22 3.27 -19.41 7.69
N ALA A 23 2.37 -18.41 7.60
CA ALA A 23 2.76 -17.08 7.15
C ALA A 23 3.84 -16.49 8.09
N PRO A 24 4.78 -15.65 7.56
CA PRO A 24 5.95 -15.22 8.31
C PRO A 24 5.68 -14.51 9.64
N LEU A 25 4.53 -13.85 9.77
CA LEU A 25 4.13 -13.13 10.99
C LEU A 25 2.92 -13.80 11.68
N SER A 26 2.68 -15.09 11.47
CA SER A 26 1.50 -15.80 12.01
C SER A 26 1.42 -15.85 13.54
N ASP A 27 2.53 -15.66 14.23
CA ASP A 27 2.68 -15.63 15.68
C ASP A 27 2.79 -14.20 16.24
N VAL A 28 2.75 -13.18 15.37
CA VAL A 28 2.89 -11.77 15.77
C VAL A 28 1.53 -11.14 16.04
N ARG A 29 1.38 -10.53 17.20
CA ARG A 29 0.19 -9.78 17.63
C ARG A 29 0.42 -8.29 17.48
N VAL A 30 -0.50 -7.63 16.78
CA VAL A 30 -0.43 -6.19 16.49
C VAL A 30 -1.66 -5.51 17.07
N VAL A 31 -1.45 -4.49 17.88
CA VAL A 31 -2.49 -3.53 18.27
C VAL A 31 -2.32 -2.29 17.41
N GLU A 32 -3.38 -1.83 16.78
CA GLU A 32 -3.42 -0.59 16.02
C GLU A 32 -4.26 0.46 16.74
N VAL A 33 -3.67 1.62 17.01
CA VAL A 33 -4.37 2.83 17.46
C VAL A 33 -4.12 3.91 16.41
N GLY A 34 -4.82 3.78 15.28
CA GLY A 34 -4.60 4.60 14.11
C GLY A 34 -5.90 5.01 13.43
N ARG A 35 -5.82 6.00 12.54
CA ARG A 35 -6.96 6.55 11.79
C ARG A 35 -6.59 6.78 10.32
N PHE A 36 -7.60 6.82 9.46
CA PHE A 36 -7.48 7.10 8.03
C PHE A 36 -6.67 6.04 7.27
N ALA A 37 -5.43 6.36 6.84
CA ALA A 37 -4.71 5.51 5.90
C ALA A 37 -3.31 5.08 6.35
N ALA A 38 -2.43 5.95 6.81
CA ALA A 38 -1.00 5.64 6.98
C ALA A 38 -0.71 4.54 8.01
N GLY A 39 -1.23 4.66 9.25
CA GLY A 39 -1.13 3.60 10.27
C GLY A 39 -1.88 2.34 9.85
N PRO A 40 -3.17 2.47 9.45
CA PRO A 40 -3.93 1.34 8.92
C PRO A 40 -3.26 0.61 7.75
N ALA A 41 -2.57 1.30 6.84
CA ALA A 41 -1.83 0.66 5.74
C ALA A 41 -0.68 -0.21 6.26
N CYS A 42 0.09 0.26 7.26
CA CYS A 42 1.12 -0.54 7.92
C CYS A 42 0.51 -1.82 8.52
N ALA A 43 -0.55 -1.67 9.32
CA ALA A 43 -1.22 -2.79 9.96
C ALA A 43 -1.83 -3.78 8.95
N THR A 44 -2.33 -3.30 7.79
CA THR A 44 -2.82 -4.16 6.71
C THR A 44 -1.70 -4.99 6.09
N VAL A 45 -0.54 -4.38 5.81
CA VAL A 45 0.62 -5.11 5.26
C VAL A 45 1.08 -6.20 6.24
N LEU A 46 1.12 -5.88 7.55
CA LEU A 46 1.45 -6.89 8.59
C LEU A 46 0.40 -8.01 8.64
N ALA A 47 -0.89 -7.69 8.50
CA ALA A 47 -1.96 -8.69 8.41
C ALA A 47 -1.83 -9.59 7.17
N ASP A 48 -1.49 -9.02 6.00
CA ASP A 48 -1.23 -9.76 4.77
C ASP A 48 -0.04 -10.73 4.92
N TRP A 49 0.91 -10.38 5.77
CA TRP A 49 2.07 -11.22 6.11
C TRP A 49 1.79 -12.19 7.26
N GLY A 50 0.54 -12.24 7.75
CA GLY A 50 0.03 -13.23 8.70
C GLY A 50 -0.24 -12.74 10.11
N ALA A 51 0.14 -11.51 10.47
CA ALA A 51 -0.04 -11.00 11.83
C ALA A 51 -1.52 -10.97 12.27
N ASP A 52 -1.76 -11.22 13.56
CA ASP A 52 -3.06 -11.03 14.20
C ASP A 52 -3.23 -9.57 14.62
N VAL A 53 -4.06 -8.84 13.90
CA VAL A 53 -4.23 -7.40 14.07
C VAL A 53 -5.53 -7.08 14.77
N VAL A 54 -5.45 -6.29 15.85
CA VAL A 54 -6.58 -5.70 16.57
C VAL A 54 -6.51 -4.18 16.44
N LYS A 55 -7.56 -3.58 15.86
CA LYS A 55 -7.71 -2.13 15.75
C LYS A 55 -8.56 -1.61 16.92
N ILE A 56 -8.01 -0.69 17.69
CA ILE A 56 -8.77 0.07 18.70
C ILE A 56 -9.33 1.34 18.04
N GLU A 57 -10.64 1.47 18.05
CA GLU A 57 -11.37 2.59 17.49
C GLU A 57 -12.07 3.41 18.61
N PRO A 58 -12.22 4.73 18.43
CA PRO A 58 -13.02 5.53 19.34
C PRO A 58 -14.52 5.15 19.23
N PRO A 59 -15.38 5.58 20.17
CA PRO A 59 -16.82 5.26 20.17
C PRO A 59 -17.57 5.58 18.88
N GLY A 60 -17.10 6.52 18.08
CA GLY A 60 -17.68 6.85 16.77
C GLY A 60 -17.06 6.09 15.59
N GLY A 61 -16.15 5.14 15.86
CA GLY A 61 -15.36 4.46 14.84
C GLY A 61 -14.25 5.33 14.23
N ASP A 62 -13.50 4.75 13.30
CA ASP A 62 -12.51 5.48 12.50
C ASP A 62 -13.24 6.46 11.56
N PRO A 63 -12.87 7.75 11.53
CA PRO A 63 -13.47 8.73 10.60
C PRO A 63 -13.40 8.33 9.12
N ALA A 64 -12.51 7.42 8.73
CA ALA A 64 -12.44 6.88 7.38
C ALA A 64 -13.66 6.03 6.98
N ARG A 65 -14.41 5.49 7.96
CA ARG A 65 -15.62 4.68 7.70
C ARG A 65 -16.69 5.44 6.93
N GLY A 66 -16.87 6.73 7.23
CA GLY A 66 -17.82 7.60 6.56
C GLY A 66 -17.33 8.25 5.25
N ARG A 67 -16.09 8.01 4.85
CA ARG A 67 -15.50 8.65 3.67
C ARG A 67 -15.40 7.66 2.51
N GLY A 68 -16.08 7.97 1.39
CA GLY A 68 -15.98 7.17 0.17
C GLY A 68 -16.85 5.92 0.20
N VAL A 69 -17.89 5.93 1.01
CA VAL A 69 -19.01 4.97 0.89
C VAL A 69 -19.58 5.16 -0.50
N LEU A 70 -19.43 4.14 -1.32
CA LEU A 70 -20.11 4.09 -2.60
C LEU A 70 -21.49 3.50 -2.31
N ASP A 71 -22.52 4.24 -2.66
CA ASP A 71 -23.88 3.72 -2.65
C ASP A 71 -24.00 2.74 -3.84
N HIS A 72 -23.46 1.56 -3.65
CA HIS A 72 -23.71 0.44 -4.53
C HIS A 72 -24.97 -0.27 -4.06
N SER A 73 -26.12 0.35 -4.30
CA SER A 73 -27.31 -0.42 -4.56
C SER A 73 -26.94 -1.39 -5.67
N ASP A 74 -26.91 -2.69 -5.33
CA ASP A 74 -26.50 -3.77 -6.24
C ASP A 74 -27.26 -3.62 -7.58
N PRO A 75 -26.57 -3.27 -8.69
CA PRO A 75 -27.25 -3.10 -9.98
C PRO A 75 -27.90 -4.41 -10.48
N ASN A 76 -27.59 -5.56 -9.87
CA ASN A 76 -28.10 -6.87 -10.25
C ASN A 76 -29.12 -7.46 -9.23
N GLY A 77 -29.43 -6.75 -8.13
CA GLY A 77 -30.49 -7.16 -7.19
C GLY A 77 -30.29 -8.50 -6.49
N SER A 78 -29.07 -9.03 -6.45
CA SER A 78 -28.74 -10.33 -5.85
C SER A 78 -28.28 -10.22 -4.38
N GLY A 79 -28.20 -9.01 -3.86
CA GLY A 79 -27.79 -8.75 -2.46
C GLY A 79 -28.92 -9.03 -1.48
N ASN A 80 -28.61 -9.83 -0.47
CA ASN A 80 -29.47 -9.99 0.71
C ASN A 80 -29.57 -8.62 1.39
N GLY A 81 -30.73 -7.95 1.36
CA GLY A 81 -30.94 -6.54 1.77
C GLY A 81 -30.51 -6.16 3.18
N ASN A 82 -29.91 -7.08 3.95
CA ASN A 82 -29.37 -6.89 5.30
C ASN A 82 -27.83 -6.74 5.32
N ALA A 83 -27.14 -6.81 4.19
CA ALA A 83 -25.68 -6.67 4.19
C ALA A 83 -25.27 -5.18 4.28
N PRO A 84 -24.33 -4.81 5.16
CA PRO A 84 -23.87 -3.43 5.28
C PRO A 84 -23.21 -2.94 3.97
N PRO A 85 -23.28 -1.63 3.66
CA PRO A 85 -22.66 -1.07 2.47
C PRO A 85 -21.13 -1.29 2.50
N VAL A 86 -20.54 -1.61 1.35
CA VAL A 86 -19.09 -1.78 1.25
C VAL A 86 -18.42 -0.42 0.98
N ASN A 87 -17.41 -0.08 1.78
CA ASN A 87 -16.55 1.06 1.53
C ASN A 87 -15.17 0.56 1.01
N PRO A 88 -14.94 0.54 -0.31
CA PRO A 88 -13.69 -0.01 -0.86
C PRO A 88 -12.43 0.71 -0.37
N ARG A 89 -12.52 2.00 -0.05
CA ARG A 89 -11.40 2.79 0.47
C ARG A 89 -11.08 2.45 1.93
N PHE A 90 -12.10 2.10 2.70
CA PHE A 90 -11.90 1.60 4.07
C PHE A 90 -11.41 0.16 4.05
N GLU A 91 -11.99 -0.66 3.18
CA GLU A 91 -11.66 -2.08 3.02
C GLU A 91 -10.15 -2.30 2.75
N VAL A 92 -9.57 -1.56 1.81
CA VAL A 92 -8.16 -1.71 1.43
C VAL A 92 -7.19 -1.47 2.58
N HIS A 93 -7.59 -0.68 3.59
CA HIS A 93 -6.72 -0.37 4.73
C HIS A 93 -7.13 -1.06 6.03
N ASN A 94 -8.27 -1.79 6.06
CA ASN A 94 -8.82 -2.31 7.31
C ASN A 94 -9.31 -3.76 7.24
N ARG A 95 -9.15 -4.45 6.09
CA ARG A 95 -9.46 -5.87 5.96
C ARG A 95 -8.56 -6.74 6.84
N SER A 96 -8.98 -7.98 7.07
CA SER A 96 -8.18 -9.02 7.72
C SER A 96 -7.73 -8.69 9.15
N ARG A 97 -8.58 -7.95 9.90
CA ARG A 97 -8.32 -7.60 11.31
C ARG A 97 -9.60 -7.67 12.15
N ARG A 98 -9.45 -7.48 13.43
CA ARG A 98 -10.55 -7.36 14.38
C ARG A 98 -10.69 -5.92 14.85
N SER A 99 -11.91 -5.45 15.10
CA SER A 99 -12.21 -4.11 15.59
C SER A 99 -12.72 -4.15 17.03
N VAL A 100 -12.15 -3.30 17.86
CA VAL A 100 -12.53 -3.06 19.26
C VAL A 100 -12.83 -1.59 19.43
N VAL A 101 -14.00 -1.24 19.96
CA VAL A 101 -14.31 0.15 20.32
C VAL A 101 -13.99 0.38 21.79
N LEU A 102 -13.07 1.31 22.04
CA LEU A 102 -12.69 1.80 23.36
C LEU A 102 -12.53 3.31 23.38
N ASP A 103 -13.16 3.99 24.33
CA ASP A 103 -12.89 5.40 24.58
C ASP A 103 -11.64 5.56 25.45
N LEU A 104 -10.51 5.83 24.80
CA LEU A 104 -9.23 6.02 25.47
C LEU A 104 -9.14 7.33 26.27
N ARG A 105 -10.13 8.22 26.18
CA ARG A 105 -10.23 9.40 27.04
C ARG A 105 -10.69 9.04 28.43
N VAL A 106 -11.38 7.91 28.58
CA VAL A 106 -11.84 7.37 29.84
C VAL A 106 -10.75 6.49 30.46
N PRO A 107 -10.38 6.65 31.75
CA PRO A 107 -9.33 5.85 32.40
C PRO A 107 -9.56 4.33 32.28
N ALA A 108 -10.79 3.86 32.42
CA ALA A 108 -11.13 2.45 32.27
C ALA A 108 -10.85 1.94 30.86
N GLY A 109 -11.14 2.75 29.82
CA GLY A 109 -10.81 2.43 28.44
C GLY A 109 -9.29 2.33 28.18
N ARG A 110 -8.49 3.25 28.77
CA ARG A 110 -7.03 3.15 28.72
C ARG A 110 -6.50 1.90 29.42
N ALA A 111 -7.06 1.56 30.58
CA ALA A 111 -6.67 0.35 31.31
C ALA A 111 -6.95 -0.93 30.49
N ALA A 112 -8.11 -1.00 29.82
CA ALA A 112 -8.44 -2.11 28.92
C ALA A 112 -7.51 -2.16 27.70
N ALA A 113 -7.21 -1.02 27.07
CA ALA A 113 -6.23 -0.94 25.99
C ALA A 113 -4.83 -1.37 26.46
N GLY A 114 -4.42 -1.00 27.67
CA GLY A 114 -3.17 -1.43 28.28
C GLY A 114 -3.04 -2.96 28.38
N ARG A 115 -4.15 -3.67 28.66
CA ARG A 115 -4.16 -5.14 28.66
C ARG A 115 -3.95 -5.72 27.24
N LEU A 116 -4.56 -5.12 26.22
CA LEU A 116 -4.33 -5.53 24.82
C LEU A 116 -2.90 -5.27 24.40
N ILE A 117 -2.34 -4.11 24.75
CA ILE A 117 -0.96 -3.73 24.43
C ILE A 117 0.06 -4.61 25.16
N ALA A 118 -0.21 -4.98 26.41
CA ALA A 118 0.66 -5.89 27.20
C ALA A 118 0.82 -7.27 26.55
N ALA A 119 -0.20 -7.73 25.82
CA ALA A 119 -0.20 -9.00 25.09
C ALA A 119 0.28 -8.88 23.64
N ALA A 120 0.57 -7.66 23.16
CA ALA A 120 0.98 -7.40 21.79
C ALA A 120 2.51 -7.38 21.63
N ASP A 121 2.95 -7.71 20.42
CA ASP A 121 4.34 -7.58 19.98
C ASP A 121 4.61 -6.19 19.43
N VAL A 122 3.59 -5.60 18.78
CA VAL A 122 3.70 -4.35 18.05
C VAL A 122 2.48 -3.46 18.35
N LEU A 123 2.74 -2.19 18.63
CA LEU A 123 1.73 -1.13 18.58
C LEU A 123 1.98 -0.30 17.32
N VAL A 124 0.99 -0.21 16.43
CA VAL A 124 1.02 0.68 15.24
C VAL A 124 0.16 1.90 15.51
N THR A 125 0.70 3.08 15.26
CA THR A 125 -0.05 4.34 15.41
C THR A 125 0.35 5.39 14.37
N ASN A 126 -0.61 6.28 14.05
CA ASN A 126 -0.37 7.52 13.32
C ASN A 126 -0.96 8.73 14.06
N LEU A 127 -1.16 8.60 15.36
CA LEU A 127 -1.55 9.73 16.21
C LEU A 127 -0.36 10.66 16.40
N SER A 128 -0.64 11.97 16.53
CA SER A 128 0.38 12.97 16.83
C SER A 128 0.95 12.78 18.24
N PRO A 129 2.21 13.19 18.49
CA PRO A 129 2.80 13.09 19.82
C PRO A 129 1.94 13.66 20.92
N PRO A 130 1.34 14.88 20.81
CA PRO A 130 0.45 15.40 21.84
C PRO A 130 -0.80 14.54 22.09
N ALA A 131 -1.30 13.88 21.03
CA ALA A 131 -2.45 12.98 21.19
C ALA A 131 -2.05 11.68 21.90
N LEU A 132 -0.85 11.15 21.63
CA LEU A 132 -0.33 9.97 22.32
C LEU A 132 -0.07 10.26 23.81
N GLU A 133 0.52 11.40 24.14
CA GLU A 133 0.73 11.85 25.52
C GLU A 133 -0.59 11.98 26.28
N ALA A 134 -1.60 12.62 25.68
CA ALA A 134 -2.92 12.77 26.28
C ALA A 134 -3.64 11.44 26.53
N LEU A 135 -3.30 10.39 25.79
CA LEU A 135 -3.85 9.05 25.92
C LEU A 135 -2.95 8.10 26.72
N GLU A 136 -1.82 8.57 27.25
CA GLU A 136 -0.82 7.75 27.95
C GLU A 136 -0.27 6.61 27.07
N LEU A 137 -0.17 6.87 25.76
CA LEU A 137 0.34 5.95 24.74
C LEU A 137 1.65 6.44 24.11
N ASP A 138 2.34 7.38 24.76
CA ASP A 138 3.62 7.85 24.28
C ASP A 138 4.67 6.72 24.30
N PRO A 139 5.59 6.67 23.32
CA PRO A 139 6.51 5.56 23.15
C PRO A 139 7.47 5.37 24.34
N ALA A 140 7.80 6.43 25.09
CA ALA A 140 8.69 6.32 26.25
C ALA A 140 8.00 5.60 27.40
N THR A 141 6.77 6.00 27.74
CA THR A 141 5.93 5.37 28.77
C THR A 141 5.64 3.90 28.40
N LEU A 142 5.23 3.64 27.15
CA LEU A 142 4.92 2.27 26.72
C LEU A 142 6.13 1.35 26.80
N ARG A 143 7.30 1.80 26.39
CA ARG A 143 8.51 0.98 26.44
C ARG A 143 9.04 0.77 27.86
N ALA A 144 8.79 1.70 28.75
CA ALA A 144 9.10 1.50 30.17
C ALA A 144 8.20 0.43 30.81
N CYS A 145 6.90 0.42 30.45
CA CYS A 145 5.95 -0.59 30.92
C CYS A 145 6.10 -1.95 30.23
N TYR A 146 6.42 -1.95 28.92
CA TYR A 146 6.48 -3.12 28.04
C TYR A 146 7.80 -3.16 27.27
N PRO A 147 8.91 -3.59 27.92
CA PRO A 147 10.26 -3.48 27.33
C PRO A 147 10.47 -4.24 26.01
N ARG A 148 9.64 -5.22 25.71
CA ARG A 148 9.69 -5.99 24.45
C ARG A 148 8.79 -5.42 23.36
N LEU A 149 7.92 -4.46 23.67
CA LEU A 149 6.99 -3.87 22.72
C LEU A 149 7.73 -3.07 21.63
N ILE A 150 7.37 -3.29 20.40
CA ILE A 150 7.76 -2.44 19.27
C ILE A 150 6.68 -1.40 19.07
N VAL A 151 7.02 -0.12 19.22
CA VAL A 151 6.12 0.99 18.92
C VAL A 151 6.43 1.50 17.52
N ALA A 152 5.54 1.30 16.57
CA ALA A 152 5.66 1.71 15.18
C ALA A 152 4.78 2.94 14.91
N GLN A 153 5.41 4.07 14.62
CA GLN A 153 4.71 5.35 14.44
C GLN A 153 4.98 5.96 13.07
N VAL A 154 3.91 6.36 12.37
CA VAL A 154 4.00 7.22 11.19
C VAL A 154 3.42 8.59 11.51
N SER A 155 4.17 9.65 11.22
CA SER A 155 3.77 11.04 11.41
C SER A 155 3.74 11.79 10.08
N GLY A 156 3.21 13.01 10.06
CA GLY A 156 3.32 13.89 8.89
C GLY A 156 4.72 14.42 8.70
N TYR A 157 5.31 14.89 9.79
CA TYR A 157 6.63 15.51 9.84
C TYR A 157 7.53 14.75 10.80
N ASP A 158 8.84 14.83 10.59
CA ASP A 158 9.82 14.12 11.42
C ASP A 158 9.89 14.71 12.82
N PRO A 159 10.15 13.86 13.85
CA PRO A 159 10.45 14.36 15.19
C PRO A 159 11.68 15.28 15.19
N GLY A 160 11.62 16.34 15.97
CA GLY A 160 12.72 17.32 16.08
C GLY A 160 12.75 18.38 14.97
N THR A 161 11.85 18.35 14.01
CA THR A 161 11.66 19.44 13.05
C THR A 161 10.71 20.52 13.61
N PRO A 162 10.74 21.75 13.10
CA PRO A 162 9.82 22.81 13.54
C PRO A 162 8.34 22.44 13.41
N GLN A 163 8.00 21.58 12.44
CA GLN A 163 6.63 21.11 12.17
C GLN A 163 6.24 19.85 12.96
N ALA A 164 7.14 19.32 13.78
CA ALA A 164 6.86 18.12 14.58
C ALA A 164 5.57 18.30 15.40
N GLY A 165 4.62 17.37 15.23
CA GLY A 165 3.33 17.43 15.91
C GLY A 165 2.24 18.25 15.21
N GLU A 166 2.54 19.00 14.16
CA GLU A 166 1.53 19.67 13.36
C GLU A 166 0.56 18.69 12.70
N ARG A 167 -0.68 19.13 12.51
CA ARG A 167 -1.67 18.35 11.78
C ARG A 167 -1.31 18.30 10.31
N SER A 168 -1.28 17.11 9.76
CA SER A 168 -1.00 16.90 8.33
C SER A 168 -1.80 15.74 7.76
N TYR A 169 -1.87 15.73 6.45
CA TYR A 169 -2.42 14.66 5.64
C TYR A 169 -1.50 14.42 4.43
N ASP A 170 -1.75 13.38 3.70
CA ASP A 170 -1.02 12.95 2.50
C ASP A 170 -0.70 14.12 1.54
N HIS A 171 -1.71 14.89 1.13
CA HIS A 171 -1.52 16.00 0.20
C HIS A 171 -0.62 17.12 0.76
N GLY A 172 -0.69 17.39 2.06
CA GLY A 172 0.12 18.41 2.71
C GLY A 172 1.56 17.97 2.93
N ALA A 173 1.76 16.89 3.66
CA ALA A 173 3.10 16.46 4.05
C ALA A 173 3.84 15.72 2.94
N TYR A 174 3.24 14.66 2.37
CA TYR A 174 3.91 13.87 1.35
C TYR A 174 4.03 14.61 0.02
N TRP A 175 2.91 15.13 -0.53
CA TRP A 175 2.94 15.74 -1.86
C TRP A 175 3.52 17.16 -1.87
N SER A 176 3.06 18.00 -0.96
CA SER A 176 3.44 19.43 -1.00
C SER A 176 4.76 19.70 -0.28
N TYR A 177 4.88 19.28 0.98
CA TYR A 177 6.03 19.67 1.80
C TYR A 177 7.31 18.92 1.45
N SER A 178 7.23 17.64 1.02
CA SER A 178 8.41 16.90 0.56
C SER A 178 8.96 17.39 -0.80
N GLY A 179 8.18 18.18 -1.53
CA GLY A 179 8.51 18.61 -2.88
C GLY A 179 7.99 17.69 -3.99
N ALA A 180 7.33 16.57 -3.67
CA ALA A 180 6.87 15.60 -4.66
C ALA A 180 5.98 16.22 -5.74
N ALA A 181 5.04 17.09 -5.36
CA ALA A 181 4.15 17.75 -6.32
C ALA A 181 4.92 18.58 -7.37
N SER A 182 6.07 19.15 -7.01
CA SER A 182 6.86 19.98 -7.95
C SER A 182 7.39 19.19 -9.13
N LEU A 183 7.70 17.90 -8.95
CA LEU A 183 8.18 17.04 -10.02
C LEU A 183 7.13 16.73 -11.09
N PHE A 184 5.85 16.84 -10.72
CA PHE A 184 4.71 16.55 -11.60
C PHE A 184 3.95 17.83 -12.01
N THR A 185 4.43 19.00 -11.60
CA THR A 185 3.84 20.30 -11.96
C THR A 185 4.01 20.54 -13.45
N GLY A 186 2.90 20.80 -14.15
CA GLY A 186 2.88 21.08 -15.58
C GLY A 186 3.54 22.42 -15.95
N ARG A 187 3.57 22.72 -17.26
CA ARG A 187 4.14 23.97 -17.79
C ARG A 187 3.38 25.22 -17.35
N ASP A 188 2.12 25.08 -17.01
CA ASP A 188 1.26 26.13 -16.49
C ASP A 188 1.56 26.50 -15.03
N GLY A 189 2.49 25.78 -14.40
CA GLY A 189 2.86 25.95 -12.99
C GLY A 189 1.84 25.42 -12.00
N GLN A 190 0.77 24.76 -12.46
CA GLN A 190 -0.25 24.16 -11.59
C GLN A 190 0.21 22.79 -11.10
N PRO A 191 0.30 22.55 -9.77
CA PRO A 191 0.53 21.23 -9.23
C PRO A 191 -0.61 20.27 -9.62
N PRO A 192 -0.31 18.98 -9.85
CA PRO A 192 -1.35 18.00 -10.15
C PRO A 192 -2.22 17.74 -8.93
N GLN A 193 -3.45 17.25 -9.17
CA GLN A 193 -4.30 16.70 -8.12
C GLN A 193 -4.00 15.19 -7.97
N PRO A 194 -3.17 14.78 -7.01
CA PRO A 194 -2.82 13.37 -6.85
C PRO A 194 -3.95 12.56 -6.23
N ALA A 195 -3.90 11.26 -6.42
CA ALA A 195 -4.80 10.35 -5.71
C ALA A 195 -4.49 10.34 -4.20
N GLY A 196 -5.50 10.53 -3.37
CA GLY A 196 -5.34 10.56 -1.92
C GLY A 196 -4.83 9.25 -1.34
N GLY A 197 -4.01 9.35 -0.29
CA GLY A 197 -3.44 8.21 0.43
C GLY A 197 -2.29 7.51 -0.32
N PHE A 198 -1.73 8.11 -1.37
CA PHE A 198 -0.59 7.53 -2.08
C PHE A 198 0.66 7.50 -1.18
N GLY A 199 1.02 8.62 -0.58
CA GLY A 199 2.12 8.72 0.37
C GLY A 199 1.83 7.98 1.68
N ASP A 200 0.58 7.98 2.15
CA ASP A 200 0.15 7.20 3.32
C ASP A 200 0.45 5.71 3.14
N ARG A 201 0.12 5.14 1.99
CA ARG A 201 0.40 3.72 1.69
C ARG A 201 1.90 3.46 1.54
N ALA A 202 2.63 4.38 0.92
CA ALA A 202 4.09 4.28 0.80
C ALA A 202 4.75 4.25 2.20
N ALA A 203 4.42 5.24 3.05
CA ALA A 203 4.93 5.32 4.42
C ALA A 203 4.53 4.10 5.27
N GLY A 204 3.26 3.68 5.18
CA GLY A 204 2.77 2.50 5.90
C GLY A 204 3.48 1.21 5.48
N SER A 205 3.74 1.02 4.19
CA SER A 205 4.49 -0.15 3.68
C SER A 205 5.95 -0.14 4.14
N MET A 206 6.61 1.02 4.13
CA MET A 206 7.98 1.16 4.66
C MET A 206 8.03 0.88 6.16
N LEU A 207 7.04 1.39 6.92
CA LEU A 207 6.94 1.14 8.35
C LEU A 207 6.72 -0.35 8.65
N ALA A 208 5.93 -1.07 7.86
CA ALA A 208 5.76 -2.52 8.00
C ALA A 208 7.09 -3.28 7.82
N GLY A 209 7.90 -2.89 6.84
CA GLY A 209 9.27 -3.41 6.68
C GLY A 209 10.17 -3.10 7.88
N ALA A 210 10.08 -1.89 8.43
CA ALA A 210 10.83 -1.50 9.63
C ALA A 210 10.37 -2.29 10.86
N VAL A 211 9.08 -2.60 11.00
CA VAL A 211 8.55 -3.50 12.04
C VAL A 211 9.15 -4.89 11.92
N ALA A 212 9.22 -5.47 10.73
CA ALA A 212 9.83 -6.79 10.52
C ALA A 212 11.32 -6.79 10.92
N ALA A 213 12.06 -5.73 10.57
CA ALA A 213 13.45 -5.55 11.00
C ALA A 213 13.57 -5.40 12.53
N ALA A 214 12.65 -4.67 13.17
CA ALA A 214 12.61 -4.50 14.62
C ALA A 214 12.28 -5.80 15.36
N LEU A 215 11.37 -6.63 14.83
CA LEU A 215 11.07 -7.97 15.35
C LEU A 215 12.33 -8.84 15.32
N LEU A 216 13.05 -8.87 14.20
CA LEU A 216 14.33 -9.58 14.10
C LEU A 216 15.38 -9.04 15.08
N GLY A 217 15.44 -7.71 15.25
CA GLY A 217 16.31 -7.07 16.24
C GLY A 217 15.97 -7.50 17.68
N ARG A 218 14.66 -7.55 18.00
CA ARG A 218 14.15 -7.99 19.29
C ARG A 218 14.53 -9.44 19.63
N GLU A 219 14.49 -10.33 18.65
CA GLU A 219 14.91 -11.74 18.87
C GLU A 219 16.40 -11.84 19.27
N ARG A 220 17.23 -10.92 18.82
CA ARG A 220 18.67 -10.89 19.16
C ARG A 220 18.96 -10.18 20.48
N THR A 221 18.19 -9.16 20.83
CA THR A 221 18.48 -8.27 21.97
C THR A 221 17.56 -8.50 23.17
N GLY A 222 16.43 -9.16 22.98
CA GLY A 222 15.35 -9.26 23.96
C GLY A 222 14.54 -7.99 24.16
N ALA A 223 14.92 -6.87 23.53
CA ALA A 223 14.31 -5.55 23.73
C ALA A 223 13.52 -5.09 22.50
N GLY A 224 12.36 -4.48 22.73
CA GLY A 224 11.59 -3.77 21.71
C GLY A 224 12.24 -2.45 21.32
N SER A 225 11.63 -1.75 20.37
CA SER A 225 12.14 -0.47 19.86
C SER A 225 11.01 0.49 19.50
N HIS A 226 11.33 1.77 19.39
CA HIS A 226 10.47 2.75 18.75
C HIS A 226 10.96 2.96 17.32
N VAL A 227 10.11 2.61 16.34
CA VAL A 227 10.37 2.75 14.90
C VAL A 227 9.48 3.86 14.35
N THR A 228 10.08 4.81 13.66
CA THR A 228 9.35 5.97 13.13
C THR A 228 9.62 6.18 11.66
N THR A 229 8.63 6.71 10.96
CA THR A 229 8.78 7.33 9.66
C THR A 229 7.86 8.55 9.58
N SER A 230 8.10 9.43 8.60
CA SER A 230 7.20 10.54 8.31
C SER A 230 6.77 10.52 6.85
N LEU A 231 5.67 11.21 6.55
CA LEU A 231 5.22 11.40 5.16
C LEU A 231 6.24 12.23 4.37
N VAL A 232 6.85 13.24 5.02
CA VAL A 232 7.88 14.10 4.38
C VAL A 232 9.12 13.28 4.03
N SER A 233 9.70 12.56 4.99
CA SER A 233 10.89 11.74 4.76
C SER A 233 10.63 10.61 3.76
N THR A 234 9.43 10.02 3.80
CA THR A 234 9.01 9.04 2.80
C THR A 234 8.97 9.66 1.40
N GLY A 235 8.41 10.87 1.25
CA GLY A 235 8.38 11.57 -0.03
C GLY A 235 9.79 11.89 -0.53
N MET A 236 10.65 12.43 0.32
CA MET A 236 12.05 12.69 -0.03
C MET A 236 12.79 11.42 -0.44
N TRP A 237 12.58 10.30 0.25
CA TRP A 237 13.19 9.03 -0.09
C TRP A 237 12.75 8.50 -1.46
N LEU A 238 11.46 8.58 -1.78
CA LEU A 238 10.95 8.13 -3.07
C LEU A 238 11.43 9.02 -4.25
N MET A 239 11.89 10.23 -3.95
CA MET A 239 12.53 11.14 -4.90
C MET A 239 14.05 11.25 -4.68
N ALA A 240 14.68 10.25 -4.08
CA ALA A 240 16.06 10.34 -3.59
C ALA A 240 17.06 10.80 -4.66
N SER A 241 16.89 10.39 -5.92
CA SER A 241 17.76 10.82 -7.04
C SER A 241 17.61 12.33 -7.30
N ASP A 242 16.37 12.82 -7.41
CA ASP A 242 16.09 14.23 -7.67
C ASP A 242 16.51 15.12 -6.47
N VAL A 243 16.27 14.63 -5.25
CA VAL A 243 16.75 15.28 -4.02
C VAL A 243 18.28 15.32 -3.96
N GLY A 244 18.94 14.20 -4.34
CA GLY A 244 20.41 14.12 -4.44
C GLY A 244 21.00 15.12 -5.42
N ASP A 245 20.36 15.29 -6.58
CA ASP A 245 20.75 16.31 -7.55
C ASP A 245 20.67 17.72 -6.96
N VAL A 246 19.57 18.06 -6.30
CA VAL A 246 19.42 19.38 -5.66
C VAL A 246 20.44 19.60 -4.55
N LEU A 247 20.66 18.61 -3.69
CA LEU A 247 21.65 18.71 -2.60
C LEU A 247 23.09 18.88 -3.13
N THR A 248 23.38 18.31 -4.31
CA THR A 248 24.73 18.36 -4.91
C THR A 248 24.94 19.61 -5.74
N THR A 249 23.94 20.03 -6.52
CA THR A 249 24.10 21.11 -7.53
C THR A 249 23.36 22.39 -7.15
N GLY A 250 22.54 22.38 -6.14
CA GLY A 250 21.64 23.49 -5.76
C GLY A 250 20.41 23.65 -6.66
N GLN A 251 20.24 22.79 -7.66
CA GLN A 251 19.16 22.92 -8.66
C GLN A 251 18.53 21.58 -9.00
N ALA A 252 17.21 21.57 -9.23
CA ALA A 252 16.52 20.42 -9.77
C ALA A 252 16.95 20.20 -11.24
N GLN A 253 17.39 19.00 -11.57
CA GLN A 253 17.84 18.66 -12.90
C GLN A 253 16.71 18.13 -13.80
N ARG A 254 15.64 17.63 -13.19
CA ARG A 254 14.47 17.10 -13.92
C ARG A 254 13.53 18.24 -14.32
N SER A 255 13.06 18.19 -15.56
CA SER A 255 11.96 19.02 -16.06
C SER A 255 10.68 18.18 -16.21
N SER A 256 9.54 18.72 -15.82
CA SER A 256 8.23 18.13 -16.12
C SER A 256 7.87 18.22 -17.62
N ASP A 257 8.58 19.07 -18.38
CA ASP A 257 8.44 19.14 -19.82
C ASP A 257 9.09 17.93 -20.49
N ARG A 258 8.29 17.02 -21.03
CA ARG A 258 8.77 15.81 -21.70
C ARG A 258 9.69 16.07 -22.89
N ARG A 259 9.65 17.26 -23.49
CA ARG A 259 10.59 17.66 -24.56
C ARG A 259 11.99 17.95 -24.02
N GLN A 260 12.11 18.18 -22.72
CA GLN A 260 13.39 18.35 -22.02
C GLN A 260 13.85 17.07 -21.32
N ALA A 261 13.23 15.91 -21.64
CA ALA A 261 13.64 14.64 -21.05
C ALA A 261 15.14 14.40 -21.22
N PRO A 262 15.88 14.02 -20.15
CA PRO A 262 17.32 13.75 -20.26
C PRO A 262 17.65 12.67 -21.29
N VAL A 263 16.78 11.68 -21.44
CA VAL A 263 16.84 10.62 -22.44
C VAL A 263 15.58 10.74 -23.31
N PRO A 264 15.63 11.37 -24.48
CA PRO A 264 14.45 11.65 -25.29
C PRO A 264 13.70 10.39 -25.77
N THR A 265 14.39 9.26 -25.83
CA THR A 265 13.85 7.94 -26.19
C THR A 265 13.25 7.20 -24.97
N VAL A 266 13.28 7.80 -23.79
CA VAL A 266 12.52 7.38 -22.60
C VAL A 266 11.43 8.42 -22.35
N ASN A 267 10.32 8.27 -23.09
CA ASN A 267 9.31 9.31 -23.16
C ASN A 267 7.94 8.73 -23.56
N CYS A 268 6.88 9.51 -23.41
CA CYS A 268 5.55 9.10 -23.82
C CYS A 268 5.14 9.77 -25.14
N PHE A 269 4.43 9.03 -25.99
CA PHE A 269 4.02 9.47 -27.31
C PHE A 269 2.55 9.12 -27.55
N ARG A 270 1.84 10.03 -28.25
CA ARG A 270 0.42 9.87 -28.57
C ARG A 270 0.26 9.21 -29.92
N THR A 271 -0.60 8.20 -29.99
CA THR A 271 -0.93 7.46 -31.20
C THR A 271 -2.12 8.07 -31.96
N SER A 272 -2.42 7.60 -33.17
CA SER A 272 -3.49 8.14 -34.02
C SER A 272 -4.89 7.99 -33.41
N ASP A 273 -5.11 6.95 -32.60
CA ASP A 273 -6.34 6.69 -31.86
C ASP A 273 -6.41 7.40 -30.49
N ALA A 274 -5.59 8.44 -30.31
CA ALA A 274 -5.50 9.26 -29.11
C ALA A 274 -5.06 8.51 -27.84
N ARG A 275 -4.52 7.30 -27.97
CA ARG A 275 -3.90 6.56 -26.89
C ARG A 275 -2.46 7.05 -26.67
N TRP A 276 -1.86 6.63 -25.55
CA TRP A 276 -0.47 6.93 -25.20
C TRP A 276 0.31 5.65 -25.03
N LEU A 277 1.55 5.67 -25.45
CA LEU A 277 2.54 4.66 -25.11
C LEU A 277 3.74 5.32 -24.40
N TRP A 278 4.44 4.55 -23.60
CA TRP A 278 5.71 4.92 -23.01
C TRP A 278 6.83 4.15 -23.71
N LEU A 279 7.70 4.86 -24.43
CA LEU A 279 8.89 4.31 -25.04
C LEU A 279 10.01 4.24 -23.99
N GLN A 280 10.78 3.15 -23.96
CA GLN A 280 11.81 2.89 -22.94
C GLN A 280 13.12 2.41 -23.59
N VAL A 281 13.64 3.16 -24.55
CA VAL A 281 14.93 2.90 -25.15
C VAL A 281 16.00 3.57 -24.29
N MET A 282 16.46 2.84 -23.27
CA MET A 282 17.42 3.31 -22.26
C MET A 282 18.86 3.30 -22.75
N ASP A 283 19.18 2.43 -23.69
CA ASP A 283 20.49 2.29 -24.32
C ASP A 283 20.35 2.56 -25.83
N PRO A 284 20.32 3.84 -26.24
CA PRO A 284 20.06 4.17 -27.61
C PRO A 284 21.16 3.70 -28.55
N ASP A 285 22.42 3.62 -28.13
CA ASP A 285 23.52 3.12 -28.98
C ASP A 285 23.24 1.68 -29.45
N ARG A 286 22.64 0.86 -28.60
CA ARG A 286 22.27 -0.52 -28.94
C ARG A 286 20.91 -0.62 -29.62
N ASP A 287 19.91 0.11 -29.12
CA ASP A 287 18.50 -0.11 -29.46
C ASP A 287 17.97 0.87 -30.53
N TRP A 288 18.78 1.89 -30.92
CA TRP A 288 18.41 2.85 -31.95
C TRP A 288 18.06 2.23 -33.29
N PRO A 289 18.88 1.28 -33.86
CA PRO A 289 18.53 0.64 -35.11
C PRO A 289 17.20 -0.10 -35.06
N ARG A 290 16.84 -0.68 -33.91
CA ARG A 290 15.56 -1.36 -33.70
C ARG A 290 14.40 -0.37 -33.70
N LEU A 291 14.57 0.77 -33.03
CA LEU A 291 13.57 1.84 -33.00
C LEU A 291 13.37 2.41 -34.41
N VAL A 292 14.42 2.75 -35.13
CA VAL A 292 14.38 3.27 -36.48
C VAL A 292 13.67 2.31 -37.44
N ALA A 293 13.92 1.01 -37.32
CA ALA A 293 13.25 -0.03 -38.09
C ALA A 293 11.77 -0.16 -37.71
N ALA A 294 11.43 -0.14 -36.43
CA ALA A 294 10.04 -0.18 -35.96
C ALA A 294 9.23 1.03 -36.44
N LEU A 295 9.85 2.21 -36.49
CA LEU A 295 9.24 3.44 -36.98
C LEU A 295 9.12 3.51 -38.50
N ASP A 296 9.84 2.63 -39.23
CA ASP A 296 9.97 2.71 -40.69
C ASP A 296 10.55 4.06 -41.17
N ALA A 297 11.54 4.54 -40.42
CA ALA A 297 12.10 5.87 -40.60
C ALA A 297 13.66 5.85 -40.69
N PRO A 298 14.24 5.18 -41.72
CA PRO A 298 15.70 5.05 -41.84
C PRO A 298 16.41 6.41 -41.98
N TRP A 299 15.72 7.42 -42.47
CA TRP A 299 16.21 8.79 -42.56
C TRP A 299 16.58 9.41 -41.19
N LEU A 300 16.02 8.92 -40.07
CA LEU A 300 16.45 9.34 -38.74
C LEU A 300 17.92 9.01 -38.48
N ASP A 301 18.41 7.89 -39.00
CA ASP A 301 19.79 7.49 -38.83
C ASP A 301 20.75 8.21 -39.82
N GLU A 302 20.20 8.76 -40.91
CA GLU A 302 20.91 9.60 -41.85
C GLU A 302 21.07 11.04 -41.37
N ASP A 303 20.14 11.51 -40.51
CA ASP A 303 20.16 12.86 -39.96
C ASP A 303 21.35 13.03 -38.99
N PRO A 304 22.28 14.00 -39.27
CA PRO A 304 23.43 14.22 -38.39
C PRO A 304 23.10 14.48 -36.94
N ARG A 305 21.90 14.94 -36.64
CA ARG A 305 21.42 15.22 -35.27
C ARG A 305 21.15 13.95 -34.48
N PHE A 306 20.82 12.82 -35.13
CA PHE A 306 20.34 11.60 -34.49
C PHE A 306 21.15 10.35 -34.89
N ARG A 307 22.06 10.48 -35.84
CA ARG A 307 22.85 9.38 -36.45
C ARG A 307 23.44 8.45 -35.40
N GLY A 308 23.20 7.14 -35.58
CA GLY A 308 23.73 6.07 -34.75
C GLY A 308 23.16 5.98 -33.35
N GLY A 309 22.15 6.81 -33.01
CA GLY A 309 21.58 6.82 -31.66
C GLY A 309 22.53 7.34 -30.57
N ASP A 310 23.60 8.05 -30.99
CA ASP A 310 24.54 8.60 -30.00
C ASP A 310 23.84 9.42 -28.92
N TYR A 311 24.01 9.01 -27.67
CA TYR A 311 23.29 9.58 -26.52
C TYR A 311 23.48 11.10 -26.40
N ALA A 312 24.71 11.59 -26.58
CA ALA A 312 24.99 13.02 -26.44
C ALA A 312 24.31 13.85 -27.55
N ARG A 313 24.29 13.33 -28.79
CA ARG A 313 23.57 13.96 -29.89
C ARG A 313 22.06 13.96 -29.69
N LEU A 314 21.48 12.82 -29.30
CA LEU A 314 20.05 12.74 -29.01
C LEU A 314 19.67 13.71 -27.92
N ARG A 315 20.45 13.80 -26.83
CA ARG A 315 20.24 14.72 -25.73
C ARG A 315 20.36 16.19 -26.17
N ALA A 316 21.35 16.53 -26.97
CA ALA A 316 21.53 17.89 -27.48
C ALA A 316 20.38 18.35 -28.38
N ASN A 317 19.73 17.42 -29.09
CA ASN A 317 18.63 17.66 -30.02
C ASN A 317 17.29 17.11 -29.52
N ARG A 318 17.13 16.96 -28.20
CA ARG A 318 15.99 16.27 -27.58
C ARG A 318 14.63 16.85 -27.94
N GLU A 319 14.50 18.17 -28.06
CA GLU A 319 13.24 18.81 -28.48
C GLU A 319 12.85 18.40 -29.89
N ALA A 320 13.76 18.56 -30.84
CA ALA A 320 13.55 18.21 -32.24
C ALA A 320 13.24 16.71 -32.41
N LEU A 321 13.96 15.84 -31.68
CA LEU A 321 13.70 14.40 -31.72
C LEU A 321 12.32 14.08 -31.13
N THR A 322 11.94 14.70 -30.02
CA THR A 322 10.64 14.46 -29.42
C THR A 322 9.49 14.89 -30.34
N GLU A 323 9.64 16.01 -31.04
CA GLU A 323 8.64 16.49 -32.02
C GLU A 323 8.51 15.53 -33.20
N LEU A 324 9.64 15.06 -33.76
CA LEU A 324 9.63 14.08 -34.85
C LEU A 324 9.01 12.72 -34.42
N LEU A 325 9.36 12.24 -33.23
CA LEU A 325 8.76 11.02 -32.68
C LEU A 325 7.25 11.20 -32.42
N ASP A 326 6.80 12.39 -32.01
CA ASP A 326 5.38 12.71 -31.89
C ASP A 326 4.65 12.59 -33.23
N GLU A 327 5.25 13.08 -34.31
CA GLU A 327 4.68 12.97 -35.67
C GLU A 327 4.63 11.50 -36.11
N LEU A 328 5.71 10.76 -35.92
CA LEU A 328 5.80 9.37 -36.32
C LEU A 328 4.83 8.46 -35.57
N PHE A 329 4.70 8.64 -34.25
CA PHE A 329 3.75 7.82 -33.48
C PHE A 329 2.28 8.15 -33.77
N ARG A 330 1.96 9.33 -34.25
CA ARG A 330 0.58 9.72 -34.61
C ARG A 330 0.03 9.08 -35.88
N VAL A 331 0.84 8.39 -36.66
CA VAL A 331 0.39 7.84 -37.96
C VAL A 331 -0.36 6.50 -37.83
N ARG A 332 -0.23 5.81 -36.70
CA ARG A 332 -0.81 4.48 -36.46
C ARG A 332 -1.52 4.40 -35.13
N PRO A 333 -2.54 3.54 -34.99
CA PRO A 333 -3.17 3.26 -33.70
C PRO A 333 -2.24 2.44 -32.79
N LEU A 334 -2.51 2.48 -31.48
CA LEU A 334 -1.71 1.79 -30.45
C LEU A 334 -1.55 0.29 -30.74
N ALA A 335 -2.60 -0.37 -31.22
CA ALA A 335 -2.56 -1.81 -31.51
C ALA A 335 -1.55 -2.17 -32.62
N GLU A 336 -1.43 -1.35 -33.65
CA GLU A 336 -0.42 -1.55 -34.70
C GLU A 336 1.00 -1.29 -34.18
N TRP A 337 1.16 -0.24 -33.36
CA TRP A 337 2.45 0.02 -32.72
C TRP A 337 2.87 -1.12 -31.81
N ALA A 338 1.93 -1.74 -31.09
CA ALA A 338 2.21 -2.89 -30.23
C ALA A 338 2.86 -4.04 -31.01
N VAL A 339 2.32 -4.36 -32.21
CA VAL A 339 2.88 -5.40 -33.06
C VAL A 339 4.28 -5.02 -33.55
N ARG A 340 4.43 -3.83 -34.14
CA ARG A 340 5.70 -3.38 -34.73
C ARG A 340 6.82 -3.26 -33.71
N LEU A 341 6.54 -2.64 -32.54
CA LEU A 341 7.54 -2.49 -31.48
C LEU A 341 7.98 -3.84 -30.92
N ALA A 342 7.04 -4.80 -30.82
CA ALA A 342 7.37 -6.17 -30.41
C ALA A 342 8.21 -6.92 -31.44
N GLU A 343 7.86 -6.86 -32.73
CA GLU A 343 8.62 -7.49 -33.83
C GLU A 343 10.08 -7.01 -33.87
N HIS A 344 10.28 -5.72 -33.63
CA HIS A 344 11.63 -5.12 -33.59
C HIS A 344 12.29 -5.15 -32.20
N GLN A 345 11.66 -5.81 -31.22
CA GLN A 345 12.18 -5.94 -29.84
C GLN A 345 12.48 -4.59 -29.18
N VAL A 346 11.71 -3.56 -29.48
CA VAL A 346 11.78 -2.25 -28.80
C VAL A 346 11.06 -2.33 -27.47
N THR A 347 11.68 -1.85 -26.41
CA THR A 347 11.05 -1.82 -25.07
C THR A 347 10.06 -0.65 -24.99
N TRP A 348 8.82 -0.98 -24.65
CA TRP A 348 7.73 -0.01 -24.53
C TRP A 348 6.61 -0.54 -23.63
N ALA A 349 5.68 0.33 -23.24
CA ALA A 349 4.45 -0.07 -22.55
C ALA A 349 3.28 0.85 -22.93
N PRO A 350 2.03 0.35 -23.00
CA PRO A 350 0.86 1.21 -23.14
C PRO A 350 0.60 1.98 -21.85
N VAL A 351 0.19 3.23 -21.96
CA VAL A 351 -0.37 3.97 -20.82
C VAL A 351 -1.84 3.55 -20.69
N ARG A 352 -2.13 2.78 -19.65
CA ARG A 352 -3.46 2.23 -19.38
C ARG A 352 -4.27 3.14 -18.46
N THR A 353 -5.58 3.11 -18.59
CA THR A 353 -6.50 3.61 -17.55
C THR A 353 -6.54 2.60 -16.38
N LEU A 354 -7.08 3.01 -15.24
CA LEU A 354 -7.24 2.08 -14.11
C LEU A 354 -8.20 0.93 -14.46
N GLU A 355 -9.26 1.20 -15.19
CA GLU A 355 -10.25 0.21 -15.67
C GLU A 355 -9.57 -0.84 -16.56
N GLU A 356 -8.72 -0.42 -17.49
CA GLU A 356 -7.92 -1.32 -18.31
C GLU A 356 -6.93 -2.13 -17.47
N ALA A 357 -6.24 -1.46 -16.54
CA ALA A 357 -5.23 -2.12 -15.72
C ALA A 357 -5.83 -3.24 -14.85
N VAL A 358 -7.02 -3.04 -14.25
CA VAL A 358 -7.66 -4.05 -13.39
C VAL A 358 -8.37 -5.17 -14.17
N THR A 359 -8.67 -4.94 -15.46
CA THR A 359 -9.30 -5.96 -16.33
C THR A 359 -8.30 -6.79 -17.12
N ASP A 360 -7.06 -6.37 -17.17
CA ASP A 360 -5.97 -7.08 -17.85
C ASP A 360 -5.68 -8.43 -17.22
N GLU A 361 -5.30 -9.42 -18.04
CA GLU A 361 -5.02 -10.77 -17.57
C GLU A 361 -3.85 -10.82 -16.59
N ALA A 362 -2.82 -9.98 -16.79
CA ALA A 362 -1.70 -9.89 -15.87
C ALA A 362 -2.15 -9.36 -14.49
N ALA A 363 -3.09 -8.42 -14.44
CA ALA A 363 -3.66 -7.95 -13.18
C ALA A 363 -4.56 -9.01 -12.53
N ARG A 364 -5.34 -9.75 -13.34
CA ARG A 364 -6.22 -10.82 -12.82
C ARG A 364 -5.44 -11.98 -12.21
N SER A 365 -4.30 -12.33 -12.79
CA SER A 365 -3.39 -13.35 -12.29
C SER A 365 -2.38 -12.82 -11.27
N SER A 366 -2.35 -11.50 -11.05
CA SER A 366 -1.45 -10.88 -10.08
C SER A 366 -1.85 -11.24 -8.64
N PRO A 367 -0.90 -11.61 -7.79
CA PRO A 367 -1.13 -11.76 -6.35
C PRO A 367 -1.50 -10.45 -5.64
N ALA A 368 -1.31 -9.32 -6.33
CA ALA A 368 -1.72 -8.01 -5.82
C ALA A 368 -3.25 -7.82 -5.80
N VAL A 369 -4.01 -8.65 -6.50
CA VAL A 369 -5.48 -8.64 -6.46
C VAL A 369 -5.97 -9.85 -5.67
N VAL A 370 -6.58 -9.61 -4.53
CA VAL A 370 -7.17 -10.64 -3.68
C VAL A 370 -8.68 -10.67 -3.84
N ARG A 371 -9.25 -11.89 -3.88
CA ARG A 371 -10.68 -12.17 -3.97
C ARG A 371 -11.07 -13.06 -2.81
N PHE A 372 -12.14 -12.73 -2.11
CA PHE A 372 -12.65 -13.52 -1.00
C PHE A 372 -14.15 -13.31 -0.83
N GLY A 373 -14.83 -14.33 -0.27
CA GLY A 373 -16.23 -14.23 0.14
C GLY A 373 -16.36 -13.78 1.59
N ASP A 374 -17.46 -13.11 1.92
CA ASP A 374 -17.82 -12.81 3.30
C ASP A 374 -18.94 -13.73 3.80
N GLU A 375 -19.27 -13.62 5.08
CA GLU A 375 -20.32 -14.38 5.76
C GLU A 375 -21.73 -14.04 5.27
N PHE A 376 -21.88 -12.95 4.50
CA PHE A 376 -23.15 -12.55 3.87
C PHE A 376 -23.27 -13.08 2.43
N GLY A 377 -22.28 -13.83 1.94
CA GLY A 377 -22.24 -14.39 0.58
C GLY A 377 -21.77 -13.41 -0.49
N ARG A 378 -21.27 -12.23 -0.11
CA ARG A 378 -20.75 -11.23 -1.06
C ARG A 378 -19.32 -11.58 -1.46
N GLN A 379 -18.99 -11.26 -2.70
CA GLN A 379 -17.63 -11.37 -3.20
C GLN A 379 -16.92 -10.02 -3.10
N HIS A 380 -15.79 -10.02 -2.40
CA HIS A 380 -14.90 -8.87 -2.29
C HIS A 380 -13.73 -9.02 -3.23
N VAL A 381 -13.35 -7.90 -3.86
CA VAL A 381 -12.14 -7.79 -4.66
C VAL A 381 -11.40 -6.54 -4.22
N THR A 382 -10.16 -6.71 -3.81
CA THR A 382 -9.33 -5.59 -3.34
C THR A 382 -7.86 -5.81 -3.66
N VAL A 383 -7.01 -4.85 -3.30
CA VAL A 383 -5.56 -4.94 -3.51
C VAL A 383 -4.90 -5.48 -2.25
N ASN A 384 -3.94 -6.38 -2.45
CA ASN A 384 -3.11 -6.97 -1.41
C ASN A 384 -1.74 -6.29 -1.33
N SER A 385 -0.98 -6.56 -0.28
CA SER A 385 0.45 -6.27 -0.26
C SER A 385 1.12 -6.92 -1.48
N PRO A 386 1.97 -6.20 -2.23
CA PRO A 386 2.62 -6.75 -3.42
C PRO A 386 3.73 -7.77 -3.10
N VAL A 387 4.08 -7.94 -1.81
CA VAL A 387 5.12 -8.87 -1.37
C VAL A 387 4.56 -10.28 -1.23
N ARG A 388 5.32 -11.26 -1.74
CA ARG A 388 5.00 -12.69 -1.63
C ARG A 388 6.12 -13.41 -0.90
N PHE A 389 5.73 -14.39 -0.12
CA PHE A 389 6.66 -15.32 0.53
C PHE A 389 6.46 -16.70 -0.10
N ASP A 390 7.44 -17.15 -0.86
CA ASP A 390 7.39 -18.46 -1.51
C ASP A 390 7.41 -19.58 -0.47
N GLY A 391 6.58 -20.58 -0.66
CA GLY A 391 6.42 -21.67 0.30
C GLY A 391 5.57 -21.37 1.54
N ALA A 392 5.15 -20.12 1.78
CA ALA A 392 4.25 -19.78 2.88
C ALA A 392 2.77 -19.93 2.47
N THR A 393 1.93 -20.31 3.45
CA THR A 393 0.47 -20.28 3.30
C THR A 393 -0.02 -18.91 3.72
N PRO A 394 -0.57 -18.09 2.81
CA PRO A 394 -1.13 -16.79 3.19
C PRO A 394 -2.34 -17.00 4.11
N ARG A 395 -2.52 -16.07 5.05
CA ARG A 395 -3.76 -16.01 5.83
C ARG A 395 -4.91 -15.66 4.88
N PRO A 396 -6.05 -16.34 4.95
CA PRO A 396 -7.22 -15.97 4.16
C PRO A 396 -7.63 -14.53 4.46
N ALA A 397 -7.88 -13.75 3.41
CA ALA A 397 -8.39 -12.40 3.58
C ALA A 397 -9.84 -12.43 4.07
N THR A 398 -10.17 -11.51 4.97
CA THR A 398 -11.54 -11.28 5.45
C THR A 398 -11.91 -9.82 5.24
N ARG A 399 -13.19 -9.50 5.15
CA ARG A 399 -13.66 -8.12 5.06
C ARG A 399 -13.17 -7.25 6.21
N ALA A 400 -13.21 -5.96 6.03
CA ALA A 400 -13.03 -5.04 7.14
C ALA A 400 -14.18 -5.22 8.15
N PRO A 401 -13.89 -5.30 9.46
CA PRO A 401 -14.92 -5.46 10.47
C PRO A 401 -15.76 -4.19 10.63
N GLU A 402 -16.99 -4.32 11.08
CA GLU A 402 -17.76 -3.19 11.57
C GLU A 402 -17.13 -2.60 12.85
N ALA A 403 -17.43 -1.34 13.16
CA ALA A 403 -16.85 -0.69 14.33
C ALA A 403 -17.25 -1.44 15.62
N GLY A 404 -16.25 -1.97 16.34
CA GLY A 404 -16.45 -2.71 17.58
C GLY A 404 -17.00 -4.12 17.43
N GLU A 405 -17.08 -4.65 16.22
CA GLU A 405 -17.61 -6.00 15.94
C GLU A 405 -17.01 -7.08 16.83
N ASN A 406 -15.74 -6.98 17.15
CA ASN A 406 -15.02 -7.97 17.94
C ASN A 406 -14.76 -7.54 19.40
N THR A 407 -15.40 -6.46 19.88
CA THR A 407 -15.06 -5.86 21.17
C THR A 407 -15.11 -6.87 22.31
N LEU A 408 -16.21 -7.60 22.46
CA LEU A 408 -16.38 -8.53 23.60
C LEU A 408 -15.42 -9.73 23.49
N GLU A 409 -15.31 -10.33 22.32
CA GLU A 409 -14.40 -11.45 22.06
C GLU A 409 -12.96 -11.09 22.38
N VAL A 410 -12.48 -9.94 21.88
CA VAL A 410 -11.10 -9.51 22.05
C VAL A 410 -10.81 -9.15 23.52
N LEU A 411 -11.71 -8.44 24.19
CA LEU A 411 -11.54 -8.12 25.61
C LEU A 411 -11.52 -9.39 26.48
N ALA A 412 -12.40 -10.34 26.23
CA ALA A 412 -12.39 -11.64 26.92
C ALA A 412 -11.08 -12.41 26.68
N SER A 413 -10.59 -12.43 25.42
CA SER A 413 -9.30 -13.08 25.07
C SER A 413 -8.10 -12.41 25.74
N ALA A 414 -8.19 -11.14 26.10
CA ALA A 414 -7.20 -10.40 26.88
C ALA A 414 -7.34 -10.59 28.39
N GLY A 415 -8.23 -11.50 28.82
CA GLY A 415 -8.41 -11.88 30.23
C GLY A 415 -9.32 -10.93 31.03
N LEU A 416 -10.16 -10.12 30.37
CA LEU A 416 -11.19 -9.36 31.02
C LEU A 416 -12.40 -10.27 31.29
N SER A 417 -12.88 -10.29 32.56
CA SER A 417 -14.09 -11.01 32.94
C SER A 417 -15.35 -10.26 32.46
N ASP A 418 -16.50 -10.95 32.48
CA ASP A 418 -17.81 -10.32 32.23
C ASP A 418 -18.07 -9.13 33.16
N ARG A 419 -17.58 -9.20 34.41
CA ARG A 419 -17.62 -8.10 35.35
C ARG A 419 -16.79 -6.91 34.88
N ASP A 420 -15.53 -7.13 34.46
CA ASP A 420 -14.67 -6.07 33.97
C ASP A 420 -15.33 -5.39 32.74
N ILE A 421 -15.94 -6.18 31.86
CA ILE A 421 -16.64 -5.67 30.67
C ILE A 421 -17.89 -4.85 31.06
N ALA A 422 -18.63 -5.28 32.10
CA ALA A 422 -19.76 -4.52 32.63
C ALA A 422 -19.29 -3.17 33.22
N GLU A 423 -18.22 -3.18 34.01
CA GLU A 423 -17.61 -1.96 34.58
C GLU A 423 -17.14 -1.00 33.47
N LEU A 424 -16.55 -1.49 32.36
CA LEU A 424 -16.18 -0.68 31.17
C LEU A 424 -17.41 -0.02 30.53
N ARG A 425 -18.54 -0.74 30.48
CA ARG A 425 -19.80 -0.22 29.94
C ARG A 425 -20.38 0.88 30.84
N GLU A 426 -20.41 0.65 32.15
CA GLU A 426 -20.87 1.63 33.12
C GLU A 426 -20.01 2.90 33.13
N ALA A 427 -18.71 2.74 32.96
CA ALA A 427 -17.75 3.86 32.82
C ALA A 427 -17.89 4.62 31.48
N GLY A 428 -18.74 4.16 30.56
CA GLY A 428 -18.87 4.76 29.23
C GLY A 428 -17.64 4.52 28.30
N ALA A 429 -16.77 3.57 28.65
CA ALA A 429 -15.58 3.26 27.90
C ALA A 429 -15.86 2.46 26.61
N LEU A 430 -17.01 1.75 26.56
CA LEU A 430 -17.49 1.05 25.36
C LEU A 430 -18.50 1.95 24.65
N GLY A 431 -18.27 2.26 23.38
CA GLY A 431 -19.22 3.05 22.59
C GLY A 431 -20.58 2.35 22.39
N SER A 432 -21.61 3.11 22.01
CA SER A 432 -22.95 2.62 21.76
C SER A 432 -23.04 1.53 20.67
N ALA A 433 -22.12 1.50 19.73
CA ALA A 433 -22.03 0.45 18.70
C ALA A 433 -21.70 -0.94 19.30
N ALA A 434 -20.88 -1.00 20.34
CA ALA A 434 -20.59 -2.26 21.06
C ALA A 434 -21.77 -2.77 21.89
N ALA A 435 -22.74 -1.92 22.19
CA ALA A 435 -23.96 -2.30 22.92
C ALA A 435 -25.02 -3.00 22.04
N ALA A 436 -24.95 -2.83 20.72
CA ALA A 436 -25.95 -3.33 19.78
C ALA A 436 -25.71 -4.78 19.29
N VAL A 437 -24.54 -5.34 19.49
CA VAL A 437 -24.13 -6.66 18.95
C VAL A 437 -24.52 -7.84 19.86
N ILE A 438 -25.31 -7.63 20.91
CA ILE A 438 -25.66 -8.67 21.91
C ILE A 438 -26.94 -9.47 21.55
N THR A 439 -27.37 -9.51 20.32
CA THR A 439 -28.38 -10.49 19.91
C THR A 439 -27.67 -11.63 19.17
N PRO A 440 -27.55 -12.83 19.81
CA PRO A 440 -27.06 -13.98 19.03
C PRO A 440 -28.05 -14.20 17.87
N PRO A 441 -27.58 -14.55 16.67
CA PRO A 441 -28.49 -14.88 15.59
C PRO A 441 -29.37 -16.02 16.06
N SER A 442 -30.70 -15.79 16.06
CA SER A 442 -31.71 -16.80 16.33
C SER A 442 -31.34 -18.03 15.50
N ALA A 443 -31.16 -19.17 16.17
CA ALA A 443 -30.87 -20.43 15.50
C ALA A 443 -31.93 -20.62 14.40
N ALA A 444 -31.43 -20.75 13.15
CA ALA A 444 -32.29 -21.05 12.03
C ALA A 444 -33.08 -22.34 12.32
N PRO A 445 -34.38 -22.39 12.04
CA PRO A 445 -35.15 -23.61 12.25
C PRO A 445 -34.55 -24.71 11.38
N ALA A 446 -34.32 -25.87 11.99
CA ALA A 446 -33.81 -27.06 11.35
C ALA A 446 -34.58 -27.35 10.05
N ALA A 447 -33.87 -27.48 8.95
CA ALA A 447 -34.46 -27.84 7.67
C ALA A 447 -35.23 -29.15 7.78
N ALA A 448 -36.52 -29.12 7.38
CA ALA A 448 -37.35 -30.30 7.27
C ALA A 448 -36.74 -31.28 6.27
N PRO A 449 -36.85 -32.61 6.49
CA PRO A 449 -36.26 -33.62 5.61
C PRO A 449 -36.93 -33.57 4.24
N ALA A 450 -36.11 -33.57 3.18
CA ALA A 450 -36.53 -33.57 1.79
C ALA A 450 -37.37 -34.82 1.52
N ALA A 451 -38.62 -34.62 1.06
CA ALA A 451 -39.45 -35.70 0.54
C ALA A 451 -38.81 -36.30 -0.70
N ARG A 452 -38.60 -37.62 -0.67
CA ARG A 452 -38.21 -38.41 -1.85
C ARG A 452 -39.34 -38.36 -2.88
N ILE A 453 -39.10 -37.83 -4.04
CA ILE A 453 -39.94 -38.01 -5.20
C ILE A 453 -39.42 -39.30 -5.91
N THR A 454 -40.23 -40.33 -5.83
CA THR A 454 -40.13 -41.53 -6.70
C THR A 454 -41.02 -41.27 -7.92
N ALA A 455 -40.45 -41.34 -9.07
CA ALA A 455 -40.85 -41.89 -10.38
C ALA A 455 -40.21 -41.12 -11.53
#